data_51837c82487f87001e41ab5e31516e68
#
_entry.id   51837c82487f87001e41ab5e31516e68
#
_cell.length_a   1.000
_cell.length_b   1.000
_cell.length_c   1.000
_cell.angle_alpha   90.00
_cell.angle_beta   90.00
_cell.angle_gamma   90.00
#
_symmetry.space_group_name_H-M   'P 1'
#
loop_
_entity.id
_entity.type
_entity.pdbx_description
1 polymer ?
#
loop_
_entity_poly.entity_id
_entity_poly.type
_entity_poly.pdbx_seq_one_letter_code
_entity_poly.pdbx_strand_id
1 'polypeptide(L)'
;GVISRIRREAFIRPWLKKGYSRRLANLYYKKVRADLQEDNGVSAADKKWAHSLGYLSDSIEKYDLKNTPGKYISDVDYMYLKPFNNSFTKWVGDLVTENRVLINHREHLPELYFNIIEREEKKVFLPIDTVDRKFGENYDDFIRLLDERGELVIRPDRTSANRCAYVIKRTGEDRYELKEDTACKARMSIFGNQYDAAYLLSDYPDDLPEDFEKNPCKREYYDKNSLYELISTFKYGYVIAEPYKISGEPCLLRIYAANEKLKETKLLDYYCTDLDGENVRCRAVTPSGELDGRKIGCWDEIIKTVTGIAGYISEIEYFTVSIMLTEGGFVIDSIDTNPDLPPIAHSDALNSFLLDRLEKKRETVVVTREKWWTAFKDKRFKRFVRRCCRPGIRPYMQKLWMSSVWDDFRHNKGTTLSQKLWCYKRGFLSFRIKQYGLTKDNYKSFLSDYQYHW
;
A
#
# COMPACT_ATOMS: atom_id res chain seq x y z
N GLY A 1 -15.65 2.51 27.40
CA GLY A 1 -15.67 2.42 28.85
C GLY A 1 -14.62 1.45 29.40
N VAL A 2 -14.51 1.33 30.73
CA VAL A 2 -13.50 0.50 31.43
C VAL A 2 -13.54 -0.97 30.99
N ILE A 3 -14.72 -1.55 30.84
CA ILE A 3 -14.93 -2.95 30.42
C ILE A 3 -14.35 -3.21 29.01
N SER A 4 -14.57 -2.29 28.07
CA SER A 4 -14.02 -2.39 26.72
C SER A 4 -12.48 -2.39 26.74
N ARG A 5 -11.89 -1.55 27.59
CA ARG A 5 -10.43 -1.49 27.76
C ARG A 5 -9.88 -2.79 28.37
N ILE A 6 -10.54 -3.36 29.36
CA ILE A 6 -10.13 -4.64 29.97
C ILE A 6 -10.18 -5.77 28.95
N ARG A 7 -11.26 -5.88 28.18
CA ARG A 7 -11.40 -6.90 27.10
C ARG A 7 -10.31 -6.76 26.07
N ARG A 8 -10.02 -5.53 25.62
CA ARG A 8 -8.92 -5.26 24.67
C ARG A 8 -7.57 -5.69 25.24
N GLU A 9 -7.23 -5.30 26.48
CA GLU A 9 -5.95 -5.65 27.09
C GLU A 9 -5.83 -7.17 27.27
N ALA A 10 -6.89 -7.88 27.61
CA ALA A 10 -6.90 -9.34 27.70
C ALA A 10 -6.62 -9.99 26.34
N PHE A 11 -7.22 -9.48 25.26
CA PHE A 11 -7.00 -9.99 23.90
C PHE A 11 -5.58 -9.75 23.39
N ILE A 12 -5.01 -8.54 23.61
CA ILE A 12 -3.70 -8.20 23.03
C ILE A 12 -2.51 -8.81 23.79
N ARG A 13 -2.66 -9.16 25.09
CA ARG A 13 -1.56 -9.73 25.91
C ARG A 13 -0.88 -10.95 25.33
N PRO A 14 -1.57 -11.98 24.80
CA PRO A 14 -0.95 -13.14 24.18
C PRO A 14 -0.06 -12.75 22.99
N TRP A 15 -0.49 -11.80 22.16
CA TRP A 15 0.25 -11.32 21.01
C TRP A 15 1.52 -10.55 21.40
N LEU A 16 1.43 -9.71 22.43
CA LEU A 16 2.61 -9.04 22.99
C LEU A 16 3.64 -10.03 23.54
N LYS A 17 3.19 -11.14 24.13
CA LYS A 17 4.08 -12.22 24.58
C LYS A 17 4.77 -12.94 23.44
N LYS A 18 4.11 -13.04 22.28
CA LYS A 18 4.69 -13.61 21.03
C LYS A 18 5.66 -12.64 20.34
N GLY A 19 5.84 -11.42 20.86
CA GLY A 19 6.80 -10.45 20.32
C GLY A 19 6.21 -9.40 19.36
N TYR A 20 4.89 -9.41 19.13
CA TYR A 20 4.26 -8.39 18.28
C TYR A 20 4.22 -7.03 19.00
N SER A 21 4.28 -5.95 18.21
CA SER A 21 4.13 -4.60 18.77
C SER A 21 2.70 -4.39 19.30
N ARG A 22 2.54 -3.51 20.29
CA ARG A 22 1.21 -3.14 20.80
C ARG A 22 0.33 -2.55 19.71
N ARG A 23 0.93 -1.82 18.76
CA ARG A 23 0.23 -1.23 17.62
C ARG A 23 -0.37 -2.32 16.74
N LEU A 24 0.43 -3.30 16.33
CA LEU A 24 -0.03 -4.44 15.53
C LEU A 24 -1.12 -5.25 16.26
N ALA A 25 -0.92 -5.56 17.54
CA ALA A 25 -1.91 -6.27 18.31
C ALA A 25 -3.24 -5.51 18.46
N ASN A 26 -3.21 -4.18 18.56
CA ASN A 26 -4.40 -3.33 18.55
C ASN A 26 -5.09 -3.31 17.19
N LEU A 27 -4.31 -3.27 16.10
CA LEU A 27 -4.86 -3.32 14.75
C LEU A 27 -5.56 -4.67 14.49
N TYR A 28 -4.90 -5.77 14.84
CA TYR A 28 -5.51 -7.09 14.75
C TYR A 28 -6.79 -7.19 15.61
N TYR A 29 -6.80 -6.62 16.82
CA TYR A 29 -8.00 -6.55 17.66
C TYR A 29 -9.16 -5.80 16.98
N LYS A 30 -8.89 -4.69 16.27
CA LYS A 30 -9.90 -3.96 15.51
C LYS A 30 -10.50 -4.83 14.40
N LYS A 31 -9.65 -5.54 13.63
CA LYS A 31 -10.09 -6.47 12.58
C LYS A 31 -10.95 -7.60 13.15
N VAL A 32 -10.49 -8.23 14.21
CA VAL A 32 -11.26 -9.28 14.92
C VAL A 32 -12.62 -8.78 15.40
N ARG A 33 -12.70 -7.53 15.85
CA ARG A 33 -14.00 -6.95 16.22
C ARG A 33 -14.93 -6.73 15.03
N ALA A 34 -14.41 -6.29 13.91
CA ALA A 34 -15.20 -6.13 12.67
C ALA A 34 -15.68 -7.50 12.18
N ASP A 35 -14.79 -8.46 12.11
CA ASP A 35 -15.07 -9.85 11.70
C ASP A 35 -16.13 -10.53 12.59
N LEU A 36 -16.13 -10.26 13.90
CA LEU A 36 -17.17 -10.76 14.80
C LEU A 36 -18.56 -10.15 14.56
N GLN A 37 -18.62 -8.97 13.94
CA GLN A 37 -19.87 -8.27 13.63
C GLN A 37 -20.39 -8.62 12.22
N GLU A 38 -19.52 -9.13 11.37
CA GLU A 38 -19.87 -9.52 10.01
C GLU A 38 -20.68 -10.82 10.02
N ASP A 39 -21.81 -10.81 9.28
CA ASP A 39 -22.62 -12.02 9.06
C ASP A 39 -22.15 -12.72 7.77
N ASN A 40 -21.14 -13.56 7.90
CA ASN A 40 -20.56 -14.33 6.80
C ASN A 40 -20.83 -15.84 6.92
N GLY A 41 -21.87 -16.23 7.68
CA GLY A 41 -22.26 -17.64 7.86
C GLY A 41 -21.35 -18.46 8.77
N VAL A 42 -20.25 -17.89 9.29
CA VAL A 42 -19.34 -18.59 10.21
C VAL A 42 -19.80 -18.44 11.66
N SER A 43 -19.84 -19.55 12.40
CA SER A 43 -20.26 -19.53 13.81
C SER A 43 -19.34 -18.66 14.66
N ALA A 44 -19.90 -18.01 15.70
CA ALA A 44 -19.13 -17.21 16.64
C ALA A 44 -18.04 -18.02 17.39
N ALA A 45 -18.24 -19.34 17.54
CA ALA A 45 -17.26 -20.25 18.13
C ALA A 45 -16.07 -20.45 17.16
N ASP A 46 -16.35 -20.73 15.87
CA ASP A 46 -15.32 -20.89 14.83
C ASP A 46 -14.54 -19.59 14.62
N LYS A 47 -15.20 -18.44 14.60
CA LYS A 47 -14.53 -17.12 14.54
C LYS A 47 -13.53 -16.95 15.67
N LYS A 48 -13.96 -17.18 16.92
CA LYS A 48 -13.08 -17.08 18.09
C LYS A 48 -11.91 -18.06 18.04
N TRP A 49 -12.15 -19.28 17.54
CA TRP A 49 -11.11 -20.27 17.35
C TRP A 49 -10.06 -19.79 16.32
N ALA A 50 -10.48 -19.34 15.14
CA ALA A 50 -9.58 -18.80 14.12
C ALA A 50 -8.79 -17.58 14.67
N HIS A 51 -9.45 -16.65 15.36
CA HIS A 51 -8.80 -15.50 15.97
C HIS A 51 -7.73 -15.88 17.00
N SER A 52 -7.91 -16.97 17.73
CA SER A 52 -6.91 -17.46 18.68
C SER A 52 -5.63 -17.94 18.02
N LEU A 53 -5.75 -18.39 16.75
CA LEU A 53 -4.64 -18.83 15.91
C LEU A 53 -4.01 -17.69 15.10
N GLY A 54 -4.66 -16.52 15.05
CA GLY A 54 -4.17 -15.35 14.31
C GLY A 54 -4.82 -15.13 12.95
N TYR A 55 -5.86 -15.90 12.61
CA TYR A 55 -6.61 -15.78 11.37
C TYR A 55 -7.92 -15.01 11.57
N LEU A 56 -8.44 -14.41 10.49
CA LEU A 56 -9.82 -13.96 10.39
C LEU A 56 -10.73 -15.12 9.93
N SER A 57 -12.03 -14.94 10.04
CA SER A 57 -12.99 -16.03 9.81
C SER A 57 -13.07 -16.50 8.36
N ASP A 58 -12.82 -15.63 7.39
CA ASP A 58 -12.74 -15.97 5.96
C ASP A 58 -11.64 -16.99 5.65
N SER A 59 -10.56 -16.96 6.43
CA SER A 59 -9.44 -17.89 6.30
C SER A 59 -9.81 -19.34 6.65
N ILE A 60 -10.92 -19.58 7.37
CA ILE A 60 -11.34 -20.93 7.77
C ILE A 60 -11.64 -21.81 6.55
N GLU A 61 -12.50 -21.31 5.66
CA GLU A 61 -12.85 -21.99 4.43
C GLU A 61 -11.71 -21.88 3.40
N LYS A 62 -11.18 -20.70 3.22
CA LYS A 62 -10.11 -20.39 2.27
C LYS A 62 -8.92 -21.34 2.36
N TYR A 63 -8.50 -21.70 3.56
CA TYR A 63 -7.33 -22.55 3.80
C TYR A 63 -7.66 -23.93 4.37
N ASP A 64 -8.94 -24.28 4.48
CA ASP A 64 -9.36 -25.48 5.18
C ASP A 64 -8.67 -25.61 6.56
N LEU A 65 -8.70 -24.53 7.34
CA LEU A 65 -7.92 -24.43 8.58
C LEU A 65 -8.22 -25.53 9.60
N LYS A 66 -9.41 -26.13 9.58
CA LYS A 66 -9.79 -27.20 10.52
C LYS A 66 -8.96 -28.46 10.27
N ASN A 67 -8.62 -28.74 8.99
CA ASN A 67 -7.81 -29.88 8.60
C ASN A 67 -6.32 -29.55 8.47
N THR A 68 -5.98 -28.29 8.20
CA THR A 68 -4.59 -27.85 7.99
C THR A 68 -4.17 -26.68 8.90
N PRO A 69 -4.35 -26.80 10.23
CA PRO A 69 -4.02 -25.70 11.13
C PRO A 69 -2.51 -25.40 11.10
N GLY A 70 -2.16 -24.15 10.88
CA GLY A 70 -0.76 -23.69 10.87
C GLY A 70 0.04 -24.01 9.59
N LYS A 71 -0.59 -24.56 8.55
CA LYS A 71 0.06 -24.76 7.25
C LYS A 71 0.34 -23.42 6.56
N TYR A 72 -0.60 -22.50 6.62
CA TYR A 72 -0.52 -21.20 5.95
C TYR A 72 -0.13 -20.07 6.93
N ILE A 73 0.44 -19.00 6.37
CA ILE A 73 0.72 -17.81 7.17
C ILE A 73 -0.58 -17.23 7.73
N SER A 74 -0.59 -16.85 9.01
CA SER A 74 -1.76 -16.22 9.62
C SER A 74 -1.89 -14.75 9.24
N ASP A 75 -3.12 -14.18 9.32
CA ASP A 75 -3.37 -12.78 9.03
C ASP A 75 -2.53 -11.84 9.91
N VAL A 76 -2.39 -12.15 11.19
CA VAL A 76 -1.55 -11.35 12.10
C VAL A 76 -0.07 -11.45 11.76
N ASP A 77 0.41 -12.61 11.32
CA ASP A 77 1.80 -12.80 10.88
C ASP A 77 2.06 -12.07 9.57
N TYR A 78 1.13 -12.11 8.63
CA TYR A 78 1.22 -11.33 7.40
C TYR A 78 1.26 -9.83 7.67
N MET A 79 0.41 -9.33 8.55
CA MET A 79 0.47 -7.94 9.01
C MET A 79 1.81 -7.62 9.71
N TYR A 80 2.39 -8.58 10.43
CA TYR A 80 3.69 -8.41 11.07
C TYR A 80 4.84 -8.28 10.05
N LEU A 81 4.74 -8.95 8.90
CA LEU A 81 5.72 -8.83 7.83
C LEU A 81 5.75 -7.45 7.19
N LYS A 82 4.62 -6.74 7.15
CA LYS A 82 4.54 -5.39 6.56
C LYS A 82 5.37 -4.36 7.35
N PRO A 83 5.98 -3.36 6.69
CA PRO A 83 6.12 -3.21 5.24
C PRO A 83 7.16 -4.19 4.68
N PHE A 84 6.93 -4.72 3.48
CA PHE A 84 7.83 -5.71 2.85
C PHE A 84 9.08 -5.08 2.25
N ASN A 85 8.97 -3.82 1.79
CA ASN A 85 9.95 -3.17 0.97
C ASN A 85 10.50 -1.89 1.62
N ASN A 86 11.54 -1.34 1.04
CA ASN A 86 12.23 -0.13 1.46
C ASN A 86 11.73 1.11 0.70
N SER A 87 12.48 2.22 0.72
CA SER A 87 12.12 3.49 0.10
C SER A 87 12.06 3.46 -1.44
N PHE A 88 12.56 2.41 -2.10
CA PHE A 88 12.47 2.26 -3.56
C PHE A 88 11.04 2.00 -4.05
N THR A 89 10.11 1.68 -3.15
CA THR A 89 8.68 1.64 -3.44
C THR A 89 8.16 2.88 -4.15
N LYS A 90 8.82 4.03 -3.98
CA LYS A 90 8.48 5.28 -4.66
C LYS A 90 8.60 5.21 -6.19
N TRP A 91 9.40 4.29 -6.72
CA TRP A 91 9.57 4.15 -8.17
C TRP A 91 8.31 3.67 -8.90
N VAL A 92 7.47 2.93 -8.19
CA VAL A 92 6.20 2.40 -8.72
C VAL A 92 5.02 2.73 -7.78
N GLY A 93 5.16 3.76 -6.95
CA GLY A 93 4.14 4.16 -5.98
C GLY A 93 2.99 4.96 -6.57
N ASP A 94 3.16 5.51 -7.76
CA ASP A 94 2.14 6.21 -8.53
C ASP A 94 2.35 5.95 -10.04
N LEU A 95 1.26 6.04 -10.79
CA LEU A 95 1.23 5.70 -12.22
C LEU A 95 2.14 6.58 -13.08
N VAL A 96 2.35 7.84 -12.71
CA VAL A 96 3.20 8.76 -13.46
C VAL A 96 4.66 8.36 -13.31
N THR A 97 5.10 8.10 -12.08
CA THR A 97 6.46 7.64 -11.79
C THR A 97 6.71 6.24 -12.39
N GLU A 98 5.73 5.33 -12.24
CA GLU A 98 5.77 3.98 -12.83
C GLU A 98 6.02 4.03 -14.34
N ASN A 99 5.25 4.84 -15.07
CA ASN A 99 5.43 5.04 -16.52
C ASN A 99 6.81 5.59 -16.90
N ARG A 100 7.43 6.40 -16.04
CA ARG A 100 8.78 6.95 -16.28
C ARG A 100 9.87 5.93 -15.99
N VAL A 101 9.73 5.20 -14.90
CA VAL A 101 10.71 4.17 -14.50
C VAL A 101 10.69 3.00 -15.49
N LEU A 102 9.52 2.60 -15.95
CA LEU A 102 9.32 1.44 -16.83
C LEU A 102 9.22 1.83 -18.31
N ILE A 103 9.87 2.90 -18.73
CA ILE A 103 9.79 3.43 -20.11
C ILE A 103 10.13 2.39 -21.20
N ASN A 104 10.96 1.40 -20.89
CA ASN A 104 11.31 0.31 -21.81
C ASN A 104 10.21 -0.74 -21.98
N HIS A 105 9.14 -0.64 -21.21
CA HIS A 105 7.93 -1.48 -21.27
C HIS A 105 6.69 -0.66 -21.60
N ARG A 106 6.88 0.52 -22.18
CA ARG A 106 5.81 1.50 -22.38
C ARG A 106 4.63 0.96 -23.20
N GLU A 107 4.90 0.07 -24.14
CA GLU A 107 3.87 -0.59 -24.94
C GLU A 107 2.86 -1.41 -24.11
N HIS A 108 3.24 -1.79 -22.93
CA HIS A 108 2.39 -2.53 -21.99
C HIS A 108 1.87 -1.68 -20.82
N LEU A 109 2.14 -0.39 -20.79
CA LEU A 109 1.68 0.53 -19.76
C LEU A 109 0.45 1.32 -20.22
N PRO A 110 -0.40 1.82 -19.28
CA PRO A 110 -1.49 2.71 -19.62
C PRO A 110 -0.98 3.98 -20.30
N GLU A 111 -1.63 4.41 -21.34
CA GLU A 111 -1.35 5.73 -21.92
C GLU A 111 -1.99 6.81 -21.02
N LEU A 112 -1.14 7.68 -20.48
CA LEU A 112 -1.53 8.75 -19.56
C LEU A 112 -1.41 10.10 -20.23
N TYR A 113 -2.42 10.96 -20.07
CA TYR A 113 -2.49 12.28 -20.71
C TYR A 113 -2.27 13.42 -19.73
N PHE A 114 -2.94 13.39 -18.58
CA PHE A 114 -2.83 14.44 -17.56
C PHE A 114 -2.69 13.84 -16.18
N ASN A 115 -1.91 14.53 -15.34
CA ASN A 115 -1.93 14.35 -13.89
C ASN A 115 -2.71 15.51 -13.27
N ILE A 116 -3.77 15.21 -12.53
CA ILE A 116 -4.60 16.21 -11.86
C ILE A 116 -4.09 16.36 -10.44
N ILE A 117 -3.52 17.52 -10.15
CA ILE A 117 -3.02 17.87 -8.83
C ILE A 117 -3.78 19.07 -8.26
N GLU A 118 -3.63 19.28 -6.96
CA GLU A 118 -4.16 20.46 -6.30
C GLU A 118 -3.05 21.48 -6.04
N ARG A 119 -3.24 22.70 -6.50
CA ARG A 119 -2.35 23.83 -6.28
C ARG A 119 -3.17 25.05 -5.93
N GLU A 120 -2.91 25.65 -4.75
CA GLU A 120 -3.63 26.85 -4.28
C GLU A 120 -5.17 26.68 -4.32
N GLU A 121 -5.66 25.54 -3.83
CA GLU A 121 -7.09 25.18 -3.81
C GLU A 121 -7.74 25.02 -5.20
N LYS A 122 -6.96 24.98 -6.27
CA LYS A 122 -7.44 24.75 -7.64
C LYS A 122 -6.89 23.46 -8.20
N LYS A 123 -7.67 22.81 -9.06
CA LYS A 123 -7.19 21.65 -9.82
C LYS A 123 -6.40 22.12 -11.03
N VAL A 124 -5.19 21.61 -11.16
CA VAL A 124 -4.27 21.85 -12.28
C VAL A 124 -4.13 20.54 -13.05
N PHE A 125 -4.32 20.60 -14.36
CA PHE A 125 -4.19 19.47 -15.27
C PHE A 125 -2.81 19.53 -15.90
N LEU A 126 -1.85 18.83 -15.30
CA LEU A 126 -0.48 18.79 -15.79
C LEU A 126 -0.37 17.77 -16.92
N PRO A 127 0.01 18.16 -18.15
CA PRO A 127 0.20 17.23 -19.24
C PRO A 127 1.35 16.28 -18.89
N ILE A 128 1.10 14.98 -19.10
CA ILE A 128 2.13 13.95 -18.99
C ILE A 128 2.80 13.89 -20.35
N ASP A 129 4.14 14.04 -20.35
CA ASP A 129 4.95 14.11 -21.56
C ASP A 129 4.97 12.77 -22.29
N THR A 130 3.92 12.51 -23.06
CA THR A 130 3.83 11.25 -23.76
C THR A 130 3.78 11.37 -25.25
N VAL A 131 2.98 12.21 -25.87
CA VAL A 131 2.87 12.20 -27.33
C VAL A 131 2.54 13.55 -27.94
N ASP A 132 1.70 14.36 -27.32
CA ASP A 132 1.18 15.57 -27.92
C ASP A 132 1.34 16.78 -26.99
N ARG A 133 2.44 17.49 -27.11
CA ARG A 133 2.70 18.76 -26.39
C ARG A 133 1.78 19.93 -26.80
N LYS A 134 0.78 19.68 -27.64
CA LYS A 134 -0.19 20.68 -28.06
C LYS A 134 -1.19 21.07 -26.98
N PHE A 135 -1.30 20.26 -25.92
CA PHE A 135 -2.18 20.54 -24.79
C PHE A 135 -1.44 21.32 -23.71
N GLY A 136 -2.08 22.38 -23.18
CA GLY A 136 -1.55 23.18 -22.08
C GLY A 136 -1.98 22.62 -20.70
N GLU A 137 -1.70 23.40 -19.66
CA GLU A 137 -1.90 23.01 -18.26
C GLU A 137 -3.26 23.46 -17.71
N ASN A 138 -4.35 23.25 -18.45
CA ASN A 138 -5.65 23.72 -18.02
C ASN A 138 -6.79 22.74 -18.33
N TYR A 139 -7.92 22.99 -17.72
CA TYR A 139 -9.12 22.17 -17.88
C TYR A 139 -9.68 22.17 -19.31
N ASP A 140 -9.56 23.30 -20.04
CA ASP A 140 -10.04 23.39 -21.41
C ASP A 140 -9.25 22.48 -22.36
N ASP A 141 -7.96 22.29 -22.10
CA ASP A 141 -7.13 21.36 -22.85
C ASP A 141 -7.55 19.89 -22.62
N PHE A 142 -7.91 19.56 -21.37
CA PHE A 142 -8.50 18.25 -21.08
C PHE A 142 -9.83 18.04 -21.80
N ILE A 143 -10.74 19.02 -21.78
CA ILE A 143 -12.02 18.94 -22.51
C ILE A 143 -11.78 18.79 -24.01
N ARG A 144 -10.84 19.53 -24.59
CA ARG A 144 -10.50 19.39 -26.00
C ARG A 144 -10.01 17.99 -26.34
N LEU A 145 -9.15 17.39 -25.48
CA LEU A 145 -8.72 16.01 -25.65
C LEU A 145 -9.90 15.03 -25.55
N LEU A 146 -10.79 15.22 -24.58
CA LEU A 146 -11.98 14.40 -24.43
C LEU A 146 -12.90 14.49 -25.63
N ASP A 147 -13.06 15.70 -26.22
CA ASP A 147 -13.83 15.91 -27.44
C ASP A 147 -13.20 15.23 -28.66
N GLU A 148 -11.87 15.20 -28.75
CA GLU A 148 -11.15 14.52 -29.83
C GLU A 148 -11.18 13.00 -29.70
N ARG A 149 -11.00 12.45 -28.48
CA ARG A 149 -10.97 11.00 -28.23
C ARG A 149 -12.35 10.38 -28.09
N GLY A 150 -13.33 11.18 -27.64
CA GLY A 150 -14.70 10.74 -27.39
C GLY A 150 -14.89 10.06 -26.04
N GLU A 151 -13.86 9.41 -25.50
CA GLU A 151 -13.91 8.70 -24.21
C GLU A 151 -12.52 8.70 -23.54
N LEU A 152 -12.48 8.94 -22.24
CA LEU A 152 -11.28 8.90 -21.40
C LEU A 152 -11.60 8.30 -20.04
N VAL A 153 -10.58 7.86 -19.32
CA VAL A 153 -10.69 7.37 -17.93
C VAL A 153 -10.02 8.36 -16.99
N ILE A 154 -10.73 8.74 -15.93
CA ILE A 154 -10.16 9.41 -14.77
C ILE A 154 -9.97 8.38 -13.66
N ARG A 155 -8.74 8.17 -13.23
CA ARG A 155 -8.40 7.16 -12.22
C ARG A 155 -7.43 7.70 -11.19
N PRO A 156 -7.42 7.14 -9.96
CA PRO A 156 -6.44 7.52 -8.96
C PRO A 156 -5.01 7.35 -9.48
N ASP A 157 -4.16 8.31 -9.18
CA ASP A 157 -2.73 8.28 -9.54
C ASP A 157 -1.95 7.22 -8.76
N ARG A 158 -2.44 6.82 -7.60
CA ARG A 158 -1.80 5.80 -6.75
C ARG A 158 -2.58 4.51 -6.77
N THR A 159 -1.86 3.44 -6.99
CA THR A 159 -2.40 2.08 -7.04
C THR A 159 -2.94 1.60 -5.68
N SER A 160 -2.41 2.15 -4.59
CA SER A 160 -2.83 1.85 -3.22
C SER A 160 -4.06 2.64 -2.76
N ALA A 161 -4.65 3.47 -3.61
CA ALA A 161 -5.81 4.26 -3.24
C ALA A 161 -7.10 3.47 -3.48
N ASN A 162 -7.82 3.21 -2.42
CA ASN A 162 -9.16 2.61 -2.46
C ASN A 162 -10.19 3.65 -2.95
N ARG A 163 -10.07 4.07 -4.22
CA ARG A 163 -10.85 5.12 -4.85
C ARG A 163 -11.37 4.68 -6.20
N CYS A 164 -12.57 5.15 -6.55
CA CYS A 164 -13.20 4.83 -7.81
C CYS A 164 -12.46 5.47 -9.00
N ALA A 165 -12.40 4.74 -10.09
CA ALA A 165 -12.09 5.25 -11.41
C ALA A 165 -13.39 5.45 -12.18
N TYR A 166 -13.41 6.40 -13.11
CA TYR A 166 -14.58 6.77 -13.89
C TYR A 166 -14.25 6.83 -15.36
N VAL A 167 -15.12 6.27 -16.18
CA VAL A 167 -15.11 6.47 -17.63
C VAL A 167 -15.92 7.73 -17.91
N ILE A 168 -15.32 8.67 -18.65
CA ILE A 168 -15.98 9.90 -19.10
C ILE A 168 -16.11 9.79 -20.61
N LYS A 169 -17.36 9.85 -21.10
CA LYS A 169 -17.68 9.71 -22.52
C LYS A 169 -18.43 10.93 -23.01
N ARG A 170 -17.98 11.50 -24.13
CA ARG A 170 -18.75 12.54 -24.83
C ARG A 170 -19.96 11.93 -25.51
N THR A 171 -21.15 12.45 -25.21
CA THR A 171 -22.43 11.98 -25.77
C THR A 171 -23.16 13.01 -26.60
N GLY A 172 -22.65 14.26 -26.63
CA GLY A 172 -23.23 15.35 -27.41
C GLY A 172 -22.39 16.63 -27.31
N GLU A 173 -22.91 17.73 -27.82
CA GLU A 173 -22.31 19.04 -27.63
C GLU A 173 -22.47 19.43 -26.15
N ASP A 174 -21.33 19.72 -25.49
CA ASP A 174 -21.27 20.03 -24.04
C ASP A 174 -22.04 19.04 -23.15
N ARG A 175 -21.98 17.75 -23.50
CA ARG A 175 -22.64 16.69 -22.74
C ARG A 175 -21.72 15.49 -22.58
N TYR A 176 -21.40 15.19 -21.31
CA TYR A 176 -20.48 14.12 -20.91
C TYR A 176 -21.20 13.14 -20.00
N GLU A 177 -21.18 11.87 -20.35
CA GLU A 177 -21.64 10.78 -19.51
C GLU A 177 -20.48 10.33 -18.61
N LEU A 178 -20.74 10.13 -17.34
CA LEU A 178 -19.77 9.64 -16.36
C LEU A 178 -20.28 8.33 -15.76
N LYS A 179 -19.50 7.27 -15.90
CA LYS A 179 -19.79 5.96 -15.32
C LYS A 179 -18.61 5.47 -14.51
N GLU A 180 -18.90 4.74 -13.43
CA GLU A 180 -17.87 4.02 -12.72
C GLU A 180 -17.22 2.99 -13.65
N ASP A 181 -15.89 2.97 -13.67
CA ASP A 181 -15.12 1.99 -14.45
C ASP A 181 -15.40 0.58 -13.93
N THR A 182 -15.91 -0.31 -14.78
CA THR A 182 -16.23 -1.70 -14.40
C THR A 182 -15.02 -2.48 -13.88
N ALA A 183 -13.82 -2.19 -14.41
CA ALA A 183 -12.58 -2.75 -13.88
C ALA A 183 -12.26 -2.24 -12.46
N CYS A 184 -12.85 -1.12 -12.04
CA CYS A 184 -12.68 -0.59 -10.69
C CYS A 184 -13.22 -1.55 -9.63
N LYS A 185 -14.36 -2.20 -9.84
CA LYS A 185 -14.91 -3.19 -8.90
C LYS A 185 -13.94 -4.35 -8.69
N ALA A 186 -13.33 -4.87 -9.75
CA ALA A 186 -12.33 -5.93 -9.66
C ALA A 186 -11.07 -5.47 -8.88
N ARG A 187 -10.62 -4.23 -9.09
CA ARG A 187 -9.51 -3.65 -8.33
C ARG A 187 -9.88 -3.46 -6.85
N MET A 188 -11.06 -2.92 -6.57
CA MET A 188 -11.53 -2.64 -5.21
C MET A 188 -11.63 -3.89 -4.35
N SER A 189 -12.05 -5.02 -4.91
CA SER A 189 -12.10 -6.30 -4.18
C SER A 189 -10.71 -6.80 -3.76
N ILE A 190 -9.70 -6.46 -4.55
CA ILE A 190 -8.29 -6.83 -4.30
C ILE A 190 -7.69 -5.91 -3.23
N PHE A 191 -8.08 -4.64 -3.25
CA PHE A 191 -7.49 -3.58 -2.42
C PHE A 191 -8.29 -3.25 -1.15
N GLY A 192 -9.38 -3.97 -0.87
CA GLY A 192 -10.29 -3.68 0.24
C GLY A 192 -9.67 -3.60 1.64
N ASN A 193 -8.45 -4.13 1.81
CA ASN A 193 -7.73 -4.16 3.09
C ASN A 193 -6.50 -3.23 3.14
N GLN A 194 -6.27 -2.39 2.15
CA GLN A 194 -5.07 -1.51 2.10
C GLN A 194 -5.05 -0.41 3.17
N TYR A 195 -6.19 -0.10 3.77
CA TYR A 195 -6.26 0.73 4.97
C TYR A 195 -5.29 0.29 6.05
N ASP A 196 -5.02 -1.00 6.14
CA ASP A 196 -4.15 -1.55 7.16
C ASP A 196 -2.70 -1.18 6.97
N ALA A 197 -2.24 -1.10 5.72
CA ALA A 197 -0.86 -0.71 5.43
C ALA A 197 -0.64 0.78 5.69
N ALA A 198 -1.56 1.63 5.25
CA ALA A 198 -1.54 3.06 5.56
C ALA A 198 -1.64 3.29 7.07
N TYR A 199 -2.49 2.52 7.76
CA TYR A 199 -2.64 2.57 9.21
C TYR A 199 -1.38 2.10 9.95
N LEU A 200 -0.70 1.06 9.46
CA LEU A 200 0.57 0.58 10.05
C LEU A 200 1.72 1.56 9.84
N LEU A 201 1.72 2.27 8.71
CA LEU A 201 2.74 3.25 8.36
C LEU A 201 2.44 4.65 8.89
N SER A 202 1.17 4.96 9.17
CA SER A 202 0.73 6.24 9.70
C SER A 202 0.91 6.28 11.22
N ASP A 203 1.49 7.37 11.72
CA ASP A 203 1.51 7.67 13.15
C ASP A 203 0.16 8.20 13.67
N TYR A 204 -0.82 8.42 12.77
CA TYR A 204 -2.14 9.00 13.04
C TYR A 204 -3.26 8.15 12.46
N PRO A 205 -3.65 7.05 13.13
CA PRO A 205 -4.78 6.22 12.69
C PRO A 205 -6.14 6.93 12.76
N ASP A 206 -6.23 8.00 13.54
CA ASP A 206 -7.47 8.77 13.71
C ASP A 206 -7.63 9.88 12.65
N ASP A 207 -6.58 10.16 11.85
CA ASP A 207 -6.57 11.18 10.80
C ASP A 207 -6.87 10.60 9.39
N LEU A 208 -7.21 9.33 9.29
CA LEU A 208 -7.71 8.77 8.04
C LEU A 208 -9.12 9.33 7.81
N PRO A 209 -9.36 10.03 6.69
CA PRO A 209 -10.66 10.63 6.41
C PRO A 209 -11.74 9.54 6.41
N GLU A 210 -12.80 9.71 7.17
CA GLU A 210 -13.99 8.84 7.16
C GLU A 210 -14.72 8.83 5.80
N ASP A 211 -14.33 9.74 4.90
CA ASP A 211 -15.01 10.00 3.62
C ASP A 211 -14.48 9.18 2.44
N PHE A 212 -13.68 8.14 2.65
CA PHE A 212 -13.08 7.37 1.56
C PHE A 212 -14.09 6.60 0.69
N GLU A 213 -15.28 6.33 1.18
CA GLU A 213 -16.23 5.40 0.55
C GLU A 213 -17.37 6.07 -0.23
N LYS A 214 -17.50 7.38 -0.20
CA LYS A 214 -18.60 8.03 -0.89
C LYS A 214 -18.25 8.30 -2.34
N ASN A 215 -18.91 7.56 -3.25
CA ASN A 215 -18.92 7.90 -4.67
C ASN A 215 -19.37 9.36 -4.84
N PRO A 216 -18.49 10.27 -5.31
CA PRO A 216 -18.84 11.67 -5.50
C PRO A 216 -19.81 11.88 -6.67
N CYS A 217 -19.99 10.89 -7.54
CA CYS A 217 -20.83 10.97 -8.71
C CYS A 217 -22.29 10.87 -8.34
N LYS A 218 -22.98 12.01 -8.31
CA LYS A 218 -24.42 12.11 -8.02
C LYS A 218 -25.30 12.11 -9.27
N ARG A 219 -24.71 12.25 -10.44
CA ARG A 219 -25.37 12.37 -11.74
C ARG A 219 -24.68 11.49 -12.76
N GLU A 220 -25.42 11.06 -13.75
CA GLU A 220 -24.88 10.32 -14.89
C GLU A 220 -24.33 11.25 -15.98
N TYR A 221 -24.97 12.44 -16.14
CA TYR A 221 -24.62 13.40 -17.19
C TYR A 221 -24.19 14.75 -16.62
N TYR A 222 -23.18 15.31 -17.23
CA TYR A 222 -22.54 16.57 -16.87
C TYR A 222 -22.34 17.44 -18.11
N ASP A 223 -22.48 18.76 -17.97
CA ASP A 223 -21.88 19.73 -18.86
C ASP A 223 -20.43 20.03 -18.43
N LYS A 224 -19.72 20.83 -19.22
CA LYS A 224 -18.32 21.20 -18.96
C LYS A 224 -18.12 21.79 -17.56
N ASN A 225 -19.02 22.67 -17.10
CA ASN A 225 -18.86 23.33 -15.81
C ASN A 225 -19.13 22.38 -14.64
N SER A 226 -20.22 21.64 -14.69
CA SER A 226 -20.57 20.67 -13.64
C SER A 226 -19.59 19.51 -13.56
N LEU A 227 -18.95 19.14 -14.68
CA LEU A 227 -17.86 18.15 -14.68
C LEU A 227 -16.61 18.70 -13.97
N TYR A 228 -16.25 19.97 -14.19
CA TYR A 228 -15.17 20.63 -13.47
C TYR A 228 -15.45 20.72 -11.96
N GLU A 229 -16.67 21.09 -11.59
CA GLU A 229 -17.09 21.12 -10.18
C GLU A 229 -16.94 19.76 -9.51
N LEU A 230 -17.35 18.69 -10.20
CA LEU A 230 -17.18 17.33 -9.71
C LEU A 230 -15.70 16.98 -9.51
N ILE A 231 -14.85 17.18 -10.54
CA ILE A 231 -13.41 16.89 -10.46
C ILE A 231 -12.76 17.71 -9.34
N SER A 232 -13.25 18.93 -9.09
CA SER A 232 -12.76 19.78 -8.01
C SER A 232 -13.03 19.21 -6.62
N THR A 233 -14.03 18.33 -6.47
CA THR A 233 -14.29 17.63 -5.21
C THR A 233 -13.31 16.49 -4.91
N PHE A 234 -12.53 16.04 -5.89
CA PHE A 234 -11.58 14.94 -5.69
C PHE A 234 -10.41 15.40 -4.80
N LYS A 235 -10.25 14.77 -3.66
CA LYS A 235 -9.31 15.21 -2.60
C LYS A 235 -7.84 14.87 -2.89
N TYR A 236 -7.56 13.94 -3.81
CA TYR A 236 -6.23 13.39 -4.05
C TYR A 236 -5.86 13.48 -5.54
N GLY A 237 -4.63 13.09 -5.88
CA GLY A 237 -4.17 13.03 -7.26
C GLY A 237 -4.93 12.00 -8.09
N TYR A 238 -5.24 12.38 -9.30
CA TYR A 238 -5.84 11.55 -10.34
C TYR A 238 -5.07 11.69 -11.64
N VAL A 239 -5.15 10.71 -12.49
CA VAL A 239 -4.64 10.76 -13.86
C VAL A 239 -5.77 10.62 -14.85
N ILE A 240 -5.63 11.28 -16.01
CA ILE A 240 -6.45 11.04 -17.19
C ILE A 240 -5.69 10.06 -18.09
N ALA A 241 -6.34 8.97 -18.44
CA ALA A 241 -5.76 7.88 -19.20
C ALA A 241 -6.68 7.44 -20.37
N GLU A 242 -6.08 6.70 -21.31
CA GLU A 242 -6.82 5.99 -22.35
C GLU A 242 -7.62 4.85 -21.74
N PRO A 243 -8.89 4.63 -22.15
CA PRO A 243 -9.65 3.46 -21.75
C PRO A 243 -9.01 2.15 -22.24
N TYR A 244 -9.09 1.09 -21.45
CA TYR A 244 -8.68 -0.23 -21.93
C TYR A 244 -9.69 -0.77 -22.93
N LYS A 245 -9.18 -1.32 -24.04
CA LYS A 245 -10.01 -2.04 -25.03
C LYS A 245 -10.24 -3.47 -24.52
N ILE A 246 -11.30 -3.66 -23.77
CA ILE A 246 -11.65 -4.95 -23.15
C ILE A 246 -12.69 -5.65 -24.02
N SER A 247 -12.45 -6.93 -24.33
CA SER A 247 -13.42 -7.80 -24.98
C SER A 247 -14.15 -8.64 -23.93
N GLY A 248 -15.46 -8.43 -23.78
CA GLY A 248 -16.24 -9.12 -22.78
C GLY A 248 -16.09 -8.54 -21.36
N GLU A 249 -16.15 -9.40 -20.35
CA GLU A 249 -15.99 -8.97 -18.95
C GLU A 249 -14.53 -8.72 -18.59
N PRO A 250 -14.25 -7.66 -17.80
CA PRO A 250 -12.89 -7.36 -17.38
C PRO A 250 -12.28 -8.51 -16.58
N CYS A 251 -11.11 -8.98 -16.98
CA CYS A 251 -10.31 -9.94 -16.24
C CYS A 251 -9.00 -9.30 -15.81
N LEU A 252 -8.85 -9.08 -14.51
CA LEU A 252 -7.65 -8.55 -13.90
C LEU A 252 -6.80 -9.69 -13.36
N LEU A 253 -5.74 -10.02 -14.09
CA LEU A 253 -4.73 -10.99 -13.68
C LEU A 253 -3.79 -10.36 -12.67
N ARG A 254 -3.49 -11.05 -11.58
CA ARG A 254 -2.51 -10.63 -10.60
C ARG A 254 -1.41 -11.65 -10.41
N ILE A 255 -0.17 -11.18 -10.49
CA ILE A 255 1.03 -12.00 -10.36
C ILE A 255 1.83 -11.52 -9.16
N TYR A 256 2.11 -12.41 -8.22
CA TYR A 256 2.99 -12.17 -7.09
C TYR A 256 4.42 -12.49 -7.48
N ALA A 257 5.33 -11.56 -7.25
CA ALA A 257 6.72 -11.68 -7.61
C ALA A 257 7.65 -11.31 -6.45
N ALA A 258 8.81 -11.96 -6.40
CA ALA A 258 9.87 -11.62 -5.47
C ALA A 258 11.20 -11.52 -6.19
N ASN A 259 11.98 -10.48 -5.85
CA ASN A 259 13.37 -10.33 -6.22
C ASN A 259 14.25 -10.79 -5.06
N GLU A 260 15.01 -11.85 -5.24
CA GLU A 260 16.08 -12.20 -4.31
C GLU A 260 17.34 -11.39 -4.69
N LYS A 261 18.00 -10.77 -3.70
CA LYS A 261 19.20 -9.94 -3.94
C LYS A 261 20.20 -10.66 -4.84
N LEU A 262 20.49 -10.05 -6.00
CA LEU A 262 21.42 -10.57 -7.02
C LEU A 262 21.06 -11.92 -7.63
N LYS A 263 19.83 -12.39 -7.48
CA LYS A 263 19.32 -13.65 -8.03
C LYS A 263 18.12 -13.42 -8.93
N GLU A 264 17.70 -14.48 -9.57
CA GLU A 264 16.56 -14.47 -10.48
C GLU A 264 15.27 -14.06 -9.77
N THR A 265 14.40 -13.39 -10.52
CA THR A 265 13.03 -13.10 -10.10
C THR A 265 12.26 -14.40 -9.97
N LYS A 266 11.57 -14.58 -8.85
CA LYS A 266 10.64 -15.69 -8.65
C LYS A 266 9.22 -15.18 -8.79
N LEU A 267 8.45 -15.84 -9.64
CA LEU A 267 7.02 -15.65 -9.72
C LEU A 267 6.38 -16.67 -8.76
N LEU A 268 5.61 -16.18 -7.80
CA LEU A 268 5.21 -16.95 -6.62
C LEU A 268 3.77 -17.46 -6.71
N ASP A 269 2.87 -16.63 -7.25
CA ASP A 269 1.44 -16.96 -7.32
C ASP A 269 0.72 -16.16 -8.40
N TYR A 270 -0.41 -16.70 -8.85
CA TYR A 270 -1.19 -16.12 -9.95
C TYR A 270 -2.68 -16.30 -9.70
N TYR A 271 -3.46 -15.25 -9.84
CA TYR A 271 -4.91 -15.39 -9.87
C TYR A 271 -5.55 -14.33 -10.75
N CYS A 272 -6.75 -14.64 -11.24
CA CYS A 272 -7.57 -13.73 -12.02
C CYS A 272 -8.77 -13.29 -11.19
N THR A 273 -9.09 -12.00 -11.27
CA THR A 273 -10.31 -11.42 -10.74
C THR A 273 -11.15 -10.94 -11.90
N ASP A 274 -12.36 -11.45 -12.03
CA ASP A 274 -13.33 -11.05 -13.03
C ASP A 274 -14.67 -10.71 -12.37
N LEU A 275 -15.52 -10.06 -13.13
CA LEU A 275 -16.89 -9.78 -12.71
C LEU A 275 -17.81 -10.86 -13.27
N ASP A 276 -18.66 -11.41 -12.41
CA ASP A 276 -19.77 -12.28 -12.81
C ASP A 276 -21.07 -11.52 -12.49
N GLY A 277 -21.54 -10.73 -13.44
CA GLY A 277 -22.59 -9.74 -13.22
C GLY A 277 -22.16 -8.67 -12.22
N GLU A 278 -22.83 -8.60 -11.06
CA GLU A 278 -22.44 -7.68 -9.97
C GLU A 278 -21.41 -8.28 -8.99
N ASN A 279 -21.14 -9.57 -9.10
CA ASN A 279 -20.25 -10.27 -8.18
C ASN A 279 -18.82 -10.30 -8.70
N VAL A 280 -17.88 -10.12 -7.78
CA VAL A 280 -16.44 -10.28 -8.06
C VAL A 280 -16.08 -11.74 -7.83
N ARG A 281 -15.50 -12.38 -8.86
CA ARG A 281 -15.06 -13.77 -8.81
C ARG A 281 -13.54 -13.85 -8.92
N CYS A 282 -12.91 -14.55 -7.98
CA CYS A 282 -11.48 -14.79 -8.00
C CYS A 282 -11.19 -16.27 -8.30
N ARG A 283 -10.28 -16.52 -9.25
CA ARG A 283 -9.91 -17.85 -9.72
C ARG A 283 -8.40 -18.00 -9.80
N ALA A 284 -7.91 -19.17 -9.40
CA ALA A 284 -6.50 -19.49 -9.51
C ALA A 284 -6.08 -19.61 -10.99
N VAL A 285 -4.89 -19.13 -11.30
CA VAL A 285 -4.23 -19.36 -12.59
C VAL A 285 -3.05 -20.27 -12.34
N THR A 286 -2.86 -21.28 -13.19
CA THR A 286 -1.72 -22.19 -13.06
C THR A 286 -0.42 -21.49 -13.49
N PRO A 287 0.76 -21.97 -13.07
CA PRO A 287 2.04 -21.44 -13.55
C PRO A 287 2.22 -21.53 -15.08
N SER A 288 1.52 -22.45 -15.76
CA SER A 288 1.46 -22.57 -17.22
C SER A 288 0.51 -21.57 -17.88
N GLY A 289 -0.22 -20.76 -17.10
CA GLY A 289 -1.17 -19.76 -17.61
C GLY A 289 -2.54 -20.30 -17.94
N GLU A 290 -2.96 -21.37 -17.27
CA GLU A 290 -4.29 -21.94 -17.46
C GLU A 290 -5.27 -21.38 -16.45
N LEU A 291 -6.40 -20.88 -16.93
CA LEU A 291 -7.55 -20.44 -16.17
C LEU A 291 -8.74 -21.32 -16.56
N ASP A 292 -9.26 -22.10 -15.62
CA ASP A 292 -10.34 -23.07 -15.84
C ASP A 292 -10.07 -24.02 -17.04
N GLY A 293 -8.84 -24.50 -17.17
CA GLY A 293 -8.41 -25.40 -18.25
C GLY A 293 -8.21 -24.76 -19.60
N ARG A 294 -8.25 -23.42 -19.70
CA ARG A 294 -7.97 -22.69 -20.93
C ARG A 294 -6.72 -21.82 -20.75
N LYS A 295 -5.78 -21.93 -21.68
CA LYS A 295 -4.55 -21.13 -21.67
C LYS A 295 -4.85 -19.68 -22.04
N ILE A 296 -4.32 -18.72 -21.26
CA ILE A 296 -4.30 -17.30 -21.56
C ILE A 296 -3.40 -17.10 -22.78
N GLY A 297 -3.93 -16.53 -23.88
CA GLY A 297 -3.25 -16.49 -25.18
C GLY A 297 -1.92 -15.74 -25.20
N CYS A 298 -1.76 -14.70 -24.39
CA CYS A 298 -0.54 -13.89 -24.29
C CYS A 298 0.33 -14.25 -23.06
N TRP A 299 0.15 -15.44 -22.47
CA TRP A 299 0.79 -15.82 -21.20
C TRP A 299 2.32 -15.70 -21.23
N ASP A 300 2.96 -16.24 -22.26
CA ASP A 300 4.42 -16.26 -22.31
C ASP A 300 5.00 -14.84 -22.43
N GLU A 301 4.30 -13.94 -23.11
CA GLU A 301 4.64 -12.53 -23.21
C GLU A 301 4.43 -11.80 -21.88
N ILE A 302 3.33 -12.07 -21.17
CA ILE A 302 3.07 -11.57 -19.82
C ILE A 302 4.23 -11.95 -18.89
N ILE A 303 4.60 -13.22 -18.83
CA ILE A 303 5.66 -13.71 -17.96
C ILE A 303 7.00 -13.05 -18.29
N LYS A 304 7.33 -12.94 -19.58
CA LYS A 304 8.54 -12.25 -20.04
C LYS A 304 8.55 -10.78 -19.61
N THR A 305 7.44 -10.08 -19.79
CA THR A 305 7.31 -8.66 -19.44
C THR A 305 7.40 -8.46 -17.92
N VAL A 306 6.68 -9.23 -17.11
CA VAL A 306 6.74 -9.15 -15.64
C VAL A 306 8.15 -9.44 -15.11
N THR A 307 8.83 -10.44 -15.67
CA THR A 307 10.22 -10.75 -15.32
C THR A 307 11.17 -9.62 -15.72
N GLY A 308 10.97 -9.00 -16.90
CA GLY A 308 11.71 -7.83 -17.33
C GLY A 308 11.54 -6.65 -16.39
N ILE A 309 10.29 -6.34 -16.03
CA ILE A 309 9.97 -5.28 -15.06
C ILE A 309 10.63 -5.55 -13.70
N ALA A 310 10.55 -6.78 -13.21
CA ALA A 310 11.17 -7.17 -11.95
C ALA A 310 12.68 -6.87 -11.94
N GLY A 311 13.36 -7.05 -13.06
CA GLY A 311 14.77 -6.69 -13.24
C GLY A 311 15.04 -5.18 -13.12
N TYR A 312 14.12 -4.33 -13.62
CA TYR A 312 14.23 -2.87 -13.46
C TYR A 312 14.02 -2.39 -12.03
N ILE A 313 13.15 -3.06 -11.29
CA ILE A 313 12.81 -2.73 -9.90
C ILE A 313 13.46 -3.72 -8.92
N SER A 314 14.66 -4.19 -9.21
CA SER A 314 15.38 -5.24 -8.45
C SER A 314 15.56 -4.93 -6.96
N GLU A 315 15.52 -3.65 -6.58
CA GLU A 315 15.58 -3.19 -5.18
C GLU A 315 14.26 -3.39 -4.42
N ILE A 316 13.17 -3.72 -5.11
CA ILE A 316 11.88 -4.03 -4.52
C ILE A 316 11.79 -5.55 -4.37
N GLU A 317 11.81 -6.01 -3.11
CA GLU A 317 11.97 -7.43 -2.82
C GLU A 317 10.69 -8.25 -3.00
N TYR A 318 9.51 -7.65 -2.81
CA TYR A 318 8.21 -8.34 -2.91
C TYR A 318 7.13 -7.39 -3.40
N PHE A 319 6.42 -7.78 -4.44
CA PHE A 319 5.41 -6.94 -5.07
C PHE A 319 4.42 -7.80 -5.87
N THR A 320 3.34 -7.17 -6.32
CA THR A 320 2.43 -7.76 -7.30
C THR A 320 2.32 -6.87 -8.52
N VAL A 321 2.13 -7.51 -9.67
CA VAL A 321 1.78 -6.84 -10.92
C VAL A 321 0.34 -7.19 -11.25
N SER A 322 -0.49 -6.16 -11.40
CA SER A 322 -1.87 -6.30 -11.87
C SER A 322 -1.92 -6.02 -13.36
N ILE A 323 -2.54 -6.91 -14.10
CA ILE A 323 -2.54 -6.92 -15.58
C ILE A 323 -3.98 -7.01 -16.06
N MET A 324 -4.40 -6.07 -16.88
CA MET A 324 -5.68 -6.12 -17.57
C MET A 324 -5.52 -6.83 -18.91
N LEU A 325 -6.27 -7.91 -19.11
CA LEU A 325 -6.35 -8.59 -20.40
C LEU A 325 -7.20 -7.76 -21.36
N THR A 326 -6.72 -7.52 -22.58
CA THR A 326 -7.36 -6.69 -23.59
C THR A 326 -7.58 -7.48 -24.89
N GLU A 327 -8.32 -6.92 -25.84
CA GLU A 327 -8.60 -7.56 -27.16
C GLU A 327 -7.31 -7.93 -27.92
N GLY A 328 -6.27 -7.11 -27.81
CA GLY A 328 -5.02 -7.29 -28.57
C GLY A 328 -3.84 -7.81 -27.74
N GLY A 329 -4.06 -8.19 -26.48
CA GLY A 329 -2.98 -8.59 -25.58
C GLY A 329 -3.26 -8.24 -24.12
N PHE A 330 -2.43 -7.39 -23.53
CA PHE A 330 -2.56 -7.00 -22.13
C PHE A 330 -1.96 -5.62 -21.84
N VAL A 331 -2.41 -5.03 -20.75
CA VAL A 331 -1.84 -3.79 -20.18
C VAL A 331 -1.54 -4.01 -18.69
N ILE A 332 -0.38 -3.54 -18.25
CA ILE A 332 -0.03 -3.52 -16.83
C ILE A 332 -0.84 -2.41 -16.18
N ASP A 333 -1.81 -2.79 -15.38
CA ASP A 333 -2.70 -1.83 -14.70
C ASP A 333 -2.00 -1.11 -13.56
N SER A 334 -1.19 -1.84 -12.80
CA SER A 334 -0.50 -1.30 -11.62
C SER A 334 0.51 -2.27 -11.02
N ILE A 335 1.48 -1.72 -10.29
CA ILE A 335 2.42 -2.48 -9.47
C ILE A 335 2.19 -2.10 -8.00
N ASP A 336 1.95 -3.10 -7.16
CA ASP A 336 1.74 -2.91 -5.72
C ASP A 336 2.91 -3.49 -4.94
N THR A 337 3.60 -2.64 -4.19
CA THR A 337 4.77 -2.99 -3.38
C THR A 337 4.43 -3.34 -1.94
N ASN A 338 3.16 -3.33 -1.59
CA ASN A 338 2.67 -3.76 -0.28
C ASN A 338 1.40 -4.61 -0.41
N PRO A 339 1.46 -5.68 -1.23
CA PRO A 339 0.28 -6.45 -1.61
C PRO A 339 -0.41 -7.07 -0.41
N ASP A 340 -1.71 -7.30 -0.54
CA ASP A 340 -2.47 -8.16 0.36
C ASP A 340 -2.35 -9.63 -0.06
N LEU A 341 -2.72 -10.56 0.84
CA LEU A 341 -2.82 -11.96 0.49
C LEU A 341 -3.88 -12.17 -0.60
N PRO A 342 -3.70 -13.15 -1.50
CA PRO A 342 -4.75 -13.51 -2.45
C PRO A 342 -6.09 -13.73 -1.75
N PRO A 343 -7.22 -13.35 -2.36
CA PRO A 343 -8.55 -13.59 -1.78
C PRO A 343 -8.93 -15.09 -1.79
N ILE A 344 -8.22 -15.90 -2.56
CA ILE A 344 -8.31 -17.34 -2.61
C ILE A 344 -7.10 -18.01 -1.90
N ALA A 345 -7.14 -19.32 -1.71
CA ALA A 345 -5.98 -20.03 -1.17
C ALA A 345 -4.76 -19.80 -2.07
N HIS A 346 -3.69 -19.31 -1.49
CA HIS A 346 -2.46 -19.02 -2.23
C HIS A 346 -1.60 -20.27 -2.40
N SER A 347 -0.71 -20.23 -3.39
CA SER A 347 0.17 -21.33 -3.74
C SER A 347 1.14 -21.71 -2.61
N ASP A 348 1.64 -22.95 -2.64
CA ASP A 348 2.71 -23.38 -1.73
C ASP A 348 4.00 -22.56 -1.92
N ALA A 349 4.28 -22.07 -3.13
CA ALA A 349 5.44 -21.22 -3.42
C ALA A 349 5.35 -19.87 -2.70
N LEU A 350 4.19 -19.18 -2.78
CA LEU A 350 3.97 -17.94 -2.06
C LEU A 350 3.99 -18.16 -0.55
N ASN A 351 3.34 -19.23 -0.09
CA ASN A 351 3.30 -19.55 1.33
C ASN A 351 4.69 -19.80 1.91
N SER A 352 5.50 -20.62 1.24
CA SER A 352 6.89 -20.92 1.66
C SER A 352 7.74 -19.66 1.70
N PHE A 353 7.64 -18.79 0.69
CA PHE A 353 8.33 -17.50 0.67
C PHE A 353 7.96 -16.62 1.88
N LEU A 354 6.68 -16.52 2.22
CA LEU A 354 6.21 -15.72 3.34
C LEU A 354 6.63 -16.29 4.69
N LEU A 355 6.57 -17.63 4.85
CA LEU A 355 7.01 -18.29 6.08
C LEU A 355 8.53 -18.15 6.31
N ASP A 356 9.35 -18.29 5.26
CA ASP A 356 10.80 -18.05 5.33
C ASP A 356 11.11 -16.61 5.75
N ARG A 357 10.36 -15.64 5.22
CA ARG A 357 10.51 -14.24 5.63
C ARG A 357 10.09 -14.00 7.06
N LEU A 358 9.03 -14.65 7.51
CA LEU A 358 8.56 -14.55 8.89
C LEU A 358 9.62 -15.09 9.86
N GLU A 359 10.22 -16.24 9.55
CA GLU A 359 11.30 -16.83 10.34
C GLU A 359 12.51 -15.91 10.42
N LYS A 360 13.02 -15.43 9.28
CA LYS A 360 14.14 -14.48 9.21
C LYS A 360 13.86 -13.19 10.00
N LYS A 361 12.63 -12.66 9.91
CA LYS A 361 12.24 -11.46 10.66
C LYS A 361 12.20 -11.73 12.17
N ARG A 362 11.72 -12.90 12.59
CA ARG A 362 11.71 -13.31 14.00
C ARG A 362 13.10 -13.53 14.58
N GLU A 363 14.03 -14.09 13.82
CA GLU A 363 15.44 -14.25 14.22
C GLU A 363 16.14 -12.90 14.42
N THR A 364 15.87 -11.92 13.57
CA THR A 364 16.49 -10.58 13.66
C THR A 364 15.91 -9.75 14.81
N VAL A 365 14.68 -10.02 15.23
CA VAL A 365 14.08 -9.39 16.40
C VAL A 365 14.44 -10.19 17.64
N VAL A 366 15.53 -9.82 18.30
CA VAL A 366 15.83 -10.31 19.65
C VAL A 366 14.69 -9.84 20.56
N VAL A 367 13.78 -10.76 20.85
CA VAL A 367 12.70 -10.53 21.84
C VAL A 367 13.34 -10.43 23.20
N THR A 368 13.82 -9.23 23.54
CA THR A 368 14.18 -8.93 24.90
C THR A 368 12.90 -8.99 25.74
N ARG A 369 12.73 -10.03 26.53
CA ARG A 369 11.74 -10.04 27.61
C ARG A 369 11.91 -8.75 28.39
N GLU A 370 11.02 -7.78 28.18
CA GLU A 370 11.02 -6.54 28.92
C GLU A 370 10.67 -6.87 30.36
N LYS A 371 11.71 -6.95 31.22
CA LYS A 371 11.53 -6.93 32.67
C LYS A 371 10.89 -5.58 33.01
N TRP A 372 10.04 -5.54 34.03
CA TRP A 372 9.38 -4.31 34.53
C TRP A 372 10.32 -3.11 34.73
N TRP A 373 11.60 -3.35 34.94
CA TRP A 373 12.68 -2.37 34.97
C TRP A 373 12.86 -1.62 33.65
N THR A 374 12.63 -2.27 32.52
CA THR A 374 12.73 -1.65 31.20
C THR A 374 11.58 -0.66 30.99
N ALA A 375 10.39 -1.00 31.46
CA ALA A 375 9.23 -0.09 31.39
C ALA A 375 9.41 1.16 32.26
N PHE A 376 10.07 1.04 33.40
CA PHE A 376 10.37 2.17 34.28
C PHE A 376 11.48 3.07 33.68
N LYS A 377 12.54 2.48 33.13
CA LYS A 377 13.58 3.18 32.38
C LYS A 377 13.00 3.87 31.15
N ASP A 378 12.04 3.23 30.46
CA ASP A 378 11.34 3.79 29.30
C ASP A 378 10.59 5.08 29.66
N LYS A 379 9.85 5.11 30.77
CA LYS A 379 9.16 6.34 31.24
C LYS A 379 10.14 7.49 31.54
N ARG A 380 11.28 7.20 32.16
CA ARG A 380 12.33 8.20 32.43
C ARG A 380 12.98 8.68 31.13
N PHE A 381 13.24 7.78 30.22
CA PHE A 381 13.80 8.11 28.92
C PHE A 381 12.85 8.97 28.08
N LYS A 382 11.58 8.63 28.01
CA LYS A 382 10.54 9.45 27.36
C LYS A 382 10.46 10.86 27.92
N ARG A 383 10.53 11.00 29.27
CA ARG A 383 10.60 12.33 29.90
C ARG A 383 11.87 13.09 29.53
N PHE A 384 13.01 12.41 29.45
CA PHE A 384 14.27 12.99 29.03
C PHE A 384 14.19 13.50 27.59
N VAL A 385 13.71 12.68 26.65
CA VAL A 385 13.59 13.05 25.25
C VAL A 385 12.63 14.21 25.05
N ARG A 386 11.50 14.24 25.76
CA ARG A 386 10.58 15.40 25.75
C ARG A 386 11.25 16.70 26.19
N ARG A 387 12.15 16.64 27.18
CA ARG A 387 12.92 17.82 27.62
C ARG A 387 13.97 18.27 26.62
N CYS A 388 14.41 17.38 25.74
CA CYS A 388 15.34 17.69 24.66
C CYS A 388 14.66 18.29 23.44
N CYS A 389 13.33 18.24 23.34
CA CYS A 389 12.58 18.87 22.26
C CYS A 389 12.55 20.38 22.45
N ARG A 390 12.80 21.13 21.37
CA ARG A 390 12.72 22.60 21.40
C ARG A 390 11.27 23.05 21.58
N PRO A 391 11.01 24.19 22.28
CA PRO A 391 9.69 24.79 22.32
C PRO A 391 9.18 25.08 20.92
N GLY A 392 7.88 24.83 20.65
CA GLY A 392 7.25 25.09 19.36
C GLY A 392 7.30 23.94 18.34
N ILE A 393 7.97 22.82 18.64
CA ILE A 393 7.92 21.64 17.79
C ILE A 393 6.53 21.01 17.87
N ARG A 394 5.92 20.72 16.70
CA ARG A 394 4.61 20.09 16.61
C ARG A 394 4.60 18.72 17.32
N PRO A 395 3.50 18.35 18.00
CA PRO A 395 3.42 17.09 18.77
C PRO A 395 3.80 15.83 17.97
N TYR A 396 3.46 15.79 16.68
CA TYR A 396 3.81 14.66 15.83
C TYR A 396 5.32 14.56 15.60
N MET A 397 6.01 15.68 15.39
CA MET A 397 7.47 15.73 15.24
C MET A 397 8.19 15.31 16.52
N GLN A 398 7.63 15.66 17.69
CA GLN A 398 8.13 15.16 18.97
C GLN A 398 8.02 13.64 19.06
N LYS A 399 6.92 13.04 18.58
CA LYS A 399 6.74 11.58 18.54
C LYS A 399 7.74 10.92 17.60
N LEU A 400 7.93 11.46 16.39
CA LEU A 400 8.93 10.96 15.44
C LEU A 400 10.33 11.02 16.03
N TRP A 401 10.69 12.15 16.61
CA TRP A 401 11.98 12.30 17.28
C TRP A 401 12.17 11.30 18.41
N MET A 402 11.16 11.12 19.26
CA MET A 402 11.18 10.12 20.34
C MET A 402 11.37 8.70 19.81
N SER A 403 10.70 8.34 18.71
CA SER A 403 10.85 7.04 18.07
C SER A 403 12.27 6.85 17.54
N SER A 404 12.76 7.82 16.78
CA SER A 404 14.11 7.79 16.20
C SER A 404 15.21 7.74 17.26
N VAL A 405 15.09 8.52 18.34
CA VAL A 405 16.03 8.49 19.47
C VAL A 405 15.99 7.15 20.20
N TRP A 406 14.81 6.55 20.34
CA TRP A 406 14.64 5.25 20.97
C TRP A 406 15.29 4.13 20.15
N ASP A 407 15.10 4.15 18.84
CA ASP A 407 15.71 3.20 17.91
C ASP A 407 17.23 3.34 17.88
N ASP A 408 17.74 4.56 17.78
CA ASP A 408 19.19 4.82 17.86
C ASP A 408 19.77 4.42 19.20
N PHE A 409 19.06 4.64 20.29
CA PHE A 409 19.49 4.23 21.62
C PHE A 409 19.64 2.71 21.74
N ARG A 410 18.70 1.95 21.17
CA ARG A 410 18.69 0.48 21.23
C ARG A 410 19.69 -0.16 20.26
N HIS A 411 19.75 0.33 19.03
CA HIS A 411 20.41 -0.38 17.93
C HIS A 411 21.82 0.15 17.62
N ASN A 412 22.14 1.40 17.94
CA ASN A 412 23.47 1.92 17.73
C ASN A 412 24.44 1.45 18.83
N LYS A 413 25.05 0.28 18.63
CA LYS A 413 25.99 -0.32 19.59
C LYS A 413 27.39 0.31 19.59
N GLY A 414 27.69 1.19 18.64
CA GLY A 414 29.05 1.72 18.47
C GLY A 414 29.30 3.06 19.14
N THR A 415 28.39 3.56 19.99
CA THR A 415 28.52 4.82 20.71
C THR A 415 28.25 4.63 22.19
N THR A 416 29.02 5.34 23.03
CA THR A 416 28.83 5.29 24.49
C THR A 416 27.53 5.99 24.91
N LEU A 417 27.00 5.65 26.08
CA LEU A 417 25.82 6.30 26.64
C LEU A 417 25.99 7.83 26.73
N SER A 418 27.18 8.28 27.15
CA SER A 418 27.52 9.70 27.25
C SER A 418 27.41 10.40 25.89
N GLN A 419 27.96 9.78 24.83
CA GLN A 419 27.88 10.29 23.46
C GLN A 419 26.44 10.34 22.96
N LYS A 420 25.64 9.30 23.20
CA LYS A 420 24.21 9.26 22.85
C LYS A 420 23.45 10.41 23.51
N LEU A 421 23.57 10.56 24.82
CA LEU A 421 22.90 11.62 25.56
C LEU A 421 23.34 13.02 25.12
N TRP A 422 24.62 13.17 24.79
CA TRP A 422 25.17 14.43 24.26
C TRP A 422 24.57 14.78 22.90
N CYS A 423 24.44 13.80 21.98
CA CYS A 423 23.80 13.99 20.68
C CYS A 423 22.34 14.37 20.81
N TYR A 424 21.55 13.60 21.57
CA TYR A 424 20.11 13.81 21.71
C TYR A 424 19.75 15.19 22.28
N LYS A 425 20.54 15.69 23.24
CA LYS A 425 20.37 17.05 23.76
C LYS A 425 20.54 18.15 22.73
N ARG A 426 21.25 17.84 21.63
CA ARG A 426 21.57 18.78 20.53
C ARG A 426 20.74 18.53 19.27
N GLY A 427 19.79 17.59 19.33
CA GLY A 427 18.94 17.28 18.19
C GLY A 427 19.57 16.33 17.16
N PHE A 428 20.64 15.61 17.51
CA PHE A 428 21.28 14.63 16.64
C PHE A 428 21.01 13.21 17.10
N LEU A 429 20.91 12.27 16.15
CA LEU A 429 21.02 10.84 16.45
C LEU A 429 22.49 10.44 16.58
N SER A 430 22.79 9.49 17.46
CA SER A 430 24.18 9.17 17.84
C SER A 430 24.99 8.50 16.74
N PHE A 431 24.35 7.85 15.76
CA PHE A 431 25.06 7.27 14.61
C PHE A 431 25.79 8.33 13.77
N ARG A 432 25.35 9.59 13.81
CA ARG A 432 25.99 10.71 13.11
C ARG A 432 27.39 11.03 13.60
N ILE A 433 27.75 10.61 14.84
CA ILE A 433 29.13 10.72 15.33
C ILE A 433 30.07 9.97 14.41
N LYS A 434 29.71 8.74 14.00
CA LYS A 434 30.53 7.94 13.09
C LYS A 434 30.41 8.41 11.65
N GLN A 435 29.22 8.78 11.23
CA GLN A 435 28.94 9.16 9.85
C GLN A 435 29.62 10.47 9.44
N TYR A 436 29.67 11.44 10.35
CA TYR A 436 30.15 12.80 10.05
C TYR A 436 31.31 13.26 10.93
N GLY A 437 31.85 12.39 11.76
CA GLY A 437 32.92 12.79 12.69
C GLY A 437 32.48 13.88 13.69
N LEU A 438 31.21 13.86 14.14
CA LEU A 438 30.69 14.87 15.06
C LEU A 438 31.43 14.88 16.38
N THR A 439 31.95 16.04 16.76
CA THR A 439 32.67 16.30 18.01
C THR A 439 32.00 17.48 18.77
N LYS A 440 32.49 17.72 19.99
CA LYS A 440 32.08 18.89 20.77
C LYS A 440 32.48 20.23 20.11
N ASP A 441 33.48 20.20 19.26
CA ASP A 441 34.07 21.40 18.67
C ASP A 441 33.43 21.74 17.33
N ASN A 442 33.03 20.72 16.53
CA ASN A 442 32.49 20.94 15.17
C ASN A 442 30.98 20.83 15.03
N TYR A 443 30.23 20.43 16.07
CA TYR A 443 28.79 20.21 15.93
C TYR A 443 28.00 21.47 15.55
N LYS A 444 28.50 22.67 15.88
CA LYS A 444 27.82 23.93 15.57
C LYS A 444 27.84 24.23 14.07
N SER A 445 28.94 23.92 13.36
CA SER A 445 28.99 24.07 11.90
C SER A 445 27.99 23.15 11.21
N PHE A 446 27.82 21.90 11.70
CA PHE A 446 26.81 21.01 11.17
C PHE A 446 25.37 21.48 11.43
N LEU A 447 25.13 22.29 12.46
CA LEU A 447 23.80 22.89 12.69
C LEU A 447 23.50 24.06 11.74
N SER A 448 24.55 24.81 11.32
CA SER A 448 24.41 25.91 10.36
C SER A 448 24.27 25.42 8.93
N ASP A 449 24.99 24.36 8.56
CA ASP A 449 25.02 23.83 7.20
C ASP A 449 23.79 22.97 6.87
N TYR A 450 23.24 22.31 7.87
CA TYR A 450 22.01 21.55 7.77
C TYR A 450 20.87 22.27 8.50
N GLN A 451 20.27 23.25 7.82
CA GLN A 451 19.02 23.87 8.26
C GLN A 451 17.84 22.87 8.17
N TYR A 452 18.02 21.65 8.66
CA TYR A 452 16.92 20.76 8.91
C TYR A 452 16.25 21.22 10.20
N HIS A 453 15.29 22.08 10.06
CA HIS A 453 14.34 22.40 11.09
C HIS A 453 13.51 21.17 11.37
N TRP A 454 13.92 20.42 12.37
CA TRP A 454 13.09 19.41 13.01
C TRP A 454 12.07 20.08 13.92
#